data_0ffd24923ee2dfa45d5cd8523047e42a
#
_entry.id   0ffd24923ee2dfa45d5cd8523047e42a
#
_cell.length_a   1.000
_cell.length_b   1.000
_cell.length_c   1.000
_cell.angle_alpha   90.00
_cell.angle_beta   90.00
_cell.angle_gamma   90.00
#
_symmetry.space_group_name_H-M   'P 1'
#
loop_
_entity.id
_entity.type
_entity.pdbx_description
1 polymer ?
#
loop_
_entity_poly.entity_id
_entity_poly.type
_entity_poly.pdbx_seq_one_letter_code
_entity_poly.pdbx_strand_id
1 'polypeptide(L)'
;MIKRRKVPLADAELDITSFMNLMIVLVPVLLLSLVFAQIRVLNIQLPPLTEQQLQQEQEQPQQLELEIHADRLRLNYPAGEPLRVFELTDDGKLDFAALSLFLQDLKLTFSQKQIEKQDITILAPDELDYQTLVTAMDTVRSFKAVVAAQVVDAELFPQISLGQLPQQEAGQ
;
A
#
# COMPACT_ATOMS: atom_id res chain seq x y z
N MET A 1 79.09 -40.28 11.58
CA MET A 1 78.42 -39.35 12.54
C MET A 1 77.61 -38.33 11.75
N ILE A 2 76.27 -38.49 11.61
CA ILE A 2 75.47 -37.59 10.81
C ILE A 2 74.79 -36.60 11.77
N LYS A 3 75.12 -35.35 11.65
CA LYS A 3 74.72 -34.23 12.47
C LYS A 3 73.31 -33.78 11.97
N ARG A 4 72.23 -34.14 12.68
CA ARG A 4 70.85 -33.67 12.39
C ARG A 4 70.77 -32.17 12.65
N ARG A 5 70.54 -31.41 11.58
CA ARG A 5 70.22 -29.97 11.63
C ARG A 5 68.81 -29.84 12.19
N LYS A 6 68.64 -29.21 13.35
CA LYS A 6 67.36 -28.80 13.87
C LYS A 6 66.88 -27.59 13.05
N VAL A 7 65.78 -27.77 12.36
CA VAL A 7 65.07 -26.64 11.72
C VAL A 7 64.32 -25.91 12.83
N PRO A 8 64.50 -24.59 13.00
CA PRO A 8 63.70 -23.85 13.95
C PRO A 8 62.25 -23.84 13.45
N LEU A 9 61.29 -24.26 14.31
CA LEU A 9 59.90 -23.98 14.10
C LEU A 9 59.72 -22.46 14.18
N ALA A 10 59.44 -21.84 13.03
CA ALA A 10 58.93 -20.47 13.02
C ALA A 10 57.57 -20.50 13.73
N ASP A 11 57.46 -19.85 14.87
CA ASP A 11 56.21 -19.55 15.49
C ASP A 11 55.37 -18.75 14.46
N ALA A 12 54.38 -19.40 13.90
CA ALA A 12 53.39 -18.74 13.07
C ALA A 12 52.54 -17.85 14.00
N GLU A 13 52.99 -16.63 14.25
CA GLU A 13 52.15 -15.60 14.85
C GLU A 13 50.97 -15.40 13.88
N LEU A 14 49.81 -15.92 14.28
CA LEU A 14 48.56 -15.63 13.57
C LEU A 14 48.33 -14.12 13.64
N ASP A 15 48.40 -13.47 12.52
CA ASP A 15 48.12 -12.02 12.41
C ASP A 15 46.62 -11.75 12.61
N ILE A 16 46.22 -11.68 13.87
CA ILE A 16 44.83 -11.46 14.29
C ILE A 16 44.38 -10.05 13.84
N THR A 17 45.30 -9.13 13.63
CA THR A 17 45.00 -7.74 13.28
C THR A 17 44.35 -7.65 11.89
N SER A 18 44.86 -8.40 10.91
CA SER A 18 44.29 -8.48 9.56
C SER A 18 42.86 -9.05 9.60
N PHE A 19 42.65 -10.06 10.44
CA PHE A 19 41.31 -10.66 10.62
C PHE A 19 40.33 -9.68 11.28
N MET A 20 40.77 -8.97 12.32
CA MET A 20 39.98 -7.95 13.01
C MET A 20 39.60 -6.79 12.07
N ASN A 21 40.52 -6.33 11.23
CA ASN A 21 40.27 -5.29 10.23
C ASN A 21 39.26 -5.76 9.17
N LEU A 22 39.34 -7.01 8.75
CA LEU A 22 38.37 -7.59 7.81
C LEU A 22 36.97 -7.64 8.43
N MET A 23 36.88 -8.10 9.69
CA MET A 23 35.60 -8.21 10.41
C MET A 23 34.91 -6.86 10.58
N ILE A 24 35.67 -5.80 10.92
CA ILE A 24 35.12 -4.46 11.16
C ILE A 24 34.50 -3.83 9.91
N VAL A 25 34.93 -4.24 8.73
CA VAL A 25 34.36 -3.81 7.45
C VAL A 25 33.22 -4.74 6.99
N LEU A 26 33.41 -6.04 7.18
CA LEU A 26 32.49 -7.05 6.64
C LEU A 26 31.13 -7.08 7.38
N VAL A 27 31.15 -6.89 8.72
CA VAL A 27 29.93 -6.89 9.53
C VAL A 27 28.98 -5.76 9.17
N PRO A 28 29.40 -4.48 9.05
CA PRO A 28 28.50 -3.41 8.61
C PRO A 28 27.96 -3.61 7.20
N VAL A 29 28.77 -4.13 6.27
CA VAL A 29 28.34 -4.43 4.90
C VAL A 29 27.28 -5.52 4.87
N LEU A 30 27.44 -6.57 5.67
CA LEU A 30 26.40 -7.63 5.80
C LEU A 30 25.11 -7.09 6.41
N LEU A 31 25.19 -6.23 7.43
CA LEU A 31 24.02 -5.61 8.03
C LEU A 31 23.28 -4.70 7.04
N LEU A 32 24.00 -3.91 6.25
CA LEU A 32 23.42 -3.12 5.17
C LEU A 32 22.77 -4.01 4.11
N SER A 33 23.42 -5.09 3.71
CA SER A 33 22.85 -6.04 2.75
C SER A 33 21.56 -6.69 3.28
N LEU A 34 21.48 -6.96 4.58
CA LEU A 34 20.27 -7.52 5.20
C LEU A 34 19.10 -6.52 5.18
N VAL A 35 19.39 -5.22 5.37
CA VAL A 35 18.36 -4.16 5.29
C VAL A 35 17.79 -4.05 3.87
N PHE A 36 18.64 -4.15 2.85
CA PHE A 36 18.20 -4.13 1.45
C PHE A 36 17.59 -5.45 0.96
N ALA A 37 17.78 -6.57 1.65
CA ALA A 37 17.17 -7.86 1.33
C ALA A 37 15.65 -7.89 1.57
N GLN A 38 15.09 -6.89 2.26
CA GLN A 38 13.64 -6.73 2.43
C GLN A 38 12.96 -6.02 1.23
N ILE A 39 13.55 -6.07 0.05
CA ILE A 39 12.82 -5.71 -1.16
C ILE A 39 11.72 -6.77 -1.33
N ARG A 40 10.48 -6.38 -1.04
CA ARG A 40 9.32 -7.19 -1.37
C ARG A 40 9.28 -7.33 -2.89
N VAL A 41 9.80 -8.44 -3.39
CA VAL A 41 9.54 -8.83 -4.76
C VAL A 41 8.04 -9.08 -4.86
N LEU A 42 7.35 -8.18 -5.55
CA LEU A 42 5.98 -8.43 -5.96
C LEU A 42 6.05 -9.65 -6.88
N ASN A 43 5.70 -10.82 -6.35
CA ASN A 43 5.56 -12.02 -7.16
C ASN A 43 4.36 -11.82 -8.07
N ILE A 44 4.60 -11.21 -9.23
CA ILE A 44 3.65 -11.27 -10.33
C ILE A 44 3.74 -12.68 -10.87
N GLN A 45 2.94 -13.58 -10.35
CA GLN A 45 2.69 -14.86 -10.98
C GLN A 45 1.79 -14.55 -12.19
N LEU A 46 2.42 -14.47 -13.36
CA LEU A 46 1.66 -14.57 -14.60
C LEU A 46 1.23 -16.04 -14.74
N PRO A 47 -0.05 -16.35 -14.59
CA PRO A 47 -0.54 -17.69 -14.86
C PRO A 47 -0.32 -18.01 -16.34
N PRO A 48 -0.04 -19.28 -16.72
CA PRO A 48 -0.03 -19.66 -18.13
C PRO A 48 -1.41 -19.39 -18.74
N LEU A 49 -1.45 -18.68 -19.84
CA LEU A 49 -2.67 -18.33 -20.57
C LEU A 49 -3.42 -19.59 -20.99
N THR A 50 -4.36 -20.02 -20.18
CA THR A 50 -5.32 -21.06 -20.54
C THR A 50 -6.57 -20.35 -21.09
N GLU A 51 -7.24 -20.90 -22.11
CA GLU A 51 -8.43 -20.31 -22.74
C GLU A 51 -9.57 -19.96 -21.76
N GLN A 52 -9.56 -20.52 -20.56
CA GLN A 52 -10.47 -20.15 -19.47
C GLN A 52 -10.12 -18.79 -18.80
N GLN A 53 -8.91 -18.28 -18.96
CA GLN A 53 -8.48 -16.99 -18.43
C GLN A 53 -8.83 -15.82 -19.34
N LEU A 54 -9.04 -16.04 -20.63
CA LEU A 54 -9.57 -15.04 -21.55
C LEU A 54 -11.02 -14.65 -21.20
N GLN A 55 -11.72 -15.46 -20.42
CA GLN A 55 -13.05 -15.13 -19.88
C GLN A 55 -12.98 -14.40 -18.53
N GLN A 56 -11.87 -14.53 -17.78
CA GLN A 56 -11.62 -13.77 -16.54
C GLN A 56 -10.99 -12.39 -16.76
N GLU A 57 -10.43 -12.10 -17.93
CA GLU A 57 -9.98 -10.75 -18.31
C GLU A 57 -11.14 -9.76 -18.50
N GLN A 58 -12.40 -10.22 -18.46
CA GLN A 58 -13.59 -9.36 -18.44
C GLN A 58 -14.13 -9.13 -17.02
N GLU A 59 -13.59 -9.79 -15.98
CA GLU A 59 -13.89 -9.41 -14.62
C GLU A 59 -13.04 -8.17 -14.28
N GLN A 60 -13.64 -7.02 -14.41
CA GLN A 60 -13.07 -5.75 -13.94
C GLN A 60 -12.57 -5.96 -12.50
N PRO A 61 -11.34 -5.53 -12.20
CA PRO A 61 -10.80 -5.73 -10.86
C PRO A 61 -11.77 -5.15 -9.82
N GLN A 62 -12.24 -5.99 -8.91
CA GLN A 62 -13.19 -5.58 -7.86
C GLN A 62 -12.50 -4.65 -6.86
N GLN A 63 -11.93 -3.56 -7.37
CA GLN A 63 -11.31 -2.52 -6.58
C GLN A 63 -12.32 -1.42 -6.29
N LEU A 64 -12.31 -0.97 -5.04
CA LEU A 64 -13.05 0.20 -4.61
C LEU A 64 -12.16 1.42 -4.82
N GLU A 65 -12.62 2.38 -5.59
CA GLU A 65 -11.86 3.57 -5.94
C GLU A 65 -12.63 4.83 -5.56
N LEU A 66 -11.93 5.77 -4.95
CA LEU A 66 -12.43 7.11 -4.68
C LEU A 66 -11.66 8.11 -5.54
N GLU A 67 -12.30 8.66 -6.54
CA GLU A 67 -11.76 9.75 -7.35
C GLU A 67 -12.10 11.09 -6.70
N ILE A 68 -11.09 11.92 -6.50
CA ILE A 68 -11.26 13.28 -5.99
C ILE A 68 -11.10 14.26 -7.14
N HIS A 69 -12.19 14.91 -7.50
CA HIS A 69 -12.19 16.00 -8.47
C HIS A 69 -12.31 17.35 -7.73
N ALA A 70 -12.05 18.46 -8.43
CA ALA A 70 -12.18 19.78 -7.85
C ALA A 70 -13.62 20.14 -7.43
N ASP A 71 -14.60 19.53 -8.10
CA ASP A 71 -16.03 19.85 -7.97
C ASP A 71 -16.88 18.72 -7.42
N ARG A 72 -16.33 17.51 -7.25
CA ARG A 72 -17.07 16.33 -6.82
C ARG A 72 -16.19 15.22 -6.29
N LEU A 73 -16.78 14.27 -5.57
CA LEU A 73 -16.17 12.99 -5.25
C LEU A 73 -16.90 11.91 -6.04
N ARG A 74 -16.17 10.99 -6.65
CA ARG A 74 -16.76 9.85 -7.34
C ARG A 74 -16.24 8.56 -6.70
N LEU A 75 -17.17 7.72 -6.30
CA LEU A 75 -16.86 6.38 -5.79
C LEU A 75 -17.19 5.37 -6.86
N ASN A 76 -16.20 4.56 -7.22
CA ASN A 76 -16.33 3.52 -8.25
C ASN A 76 -16.23 2.14 -7.61
N TYR A 77 -17.05 1.19 -8.08
CA TYR A 77 -16.97 -0.22 -7.75
C TYR A 77 -17.78 -1.06 -8.74
N PRO A 78 -17.15 -1.98 -9.49
CA PRO A 78 -15.71 -2.21 -9.65
C PRO A 78 -14.94 -0.99 -10.16
N ALA A 79 -13.59 -1.10 -10.23
CA ALA A 79 -12.73 -0.03 -10.74
C ALA A 79 -13.25 0.57 -12.06
N GLY A 80 -13.35 1.90 -12.12
CA GLY A 80 -13.83 2.61 -13.31
C GLY A 80 -15.36 2.63 -13.49
N GLU A 81 -16.16 1.84 -12.76
CA GLU A 81 -17.63 1.91 -12.81
C GLU A 81 -18.18 2.80 -11.69
N PRO A 82 -18.83 3.93 -12.02
CA PRO A 82 -19.31 4.86 -11.01
C PRO A 82 -20.44 4.24 -10.19
N LEU A 83 -20.21 4.01 -8.91
CA LEU A 83 -21.21 3.55 -7.95
C LEU A 83 -22.01 4.73 -7.41
N ARG A 84 -21.34 5.84 -7.07
CA ARG A 84 -21.97 7.08 -6.60
C ARG A 84 -21.10 8.29 -6.84
N VAL A 85 -21.76 9.42 -7.12
CA VAL A 85 -21.14 10.74 -7.22
C VAL A 85 -21.67 11.61 -6.10
N PHE A 86 -20.80 12.36 -5.43
CA PHE A 86 -21.13 13.33 -4.40
C PHE A 86 -20.72 14.70 -4.93
N GLU A 87 -21.68 15.56 -5.10
CA GLU A 87 -21.47 16.94 -5.54
C GLU A 87 -20.99 17.81 -4.35
N LEU A 88 -20.62 19.05 -4.65
CA LEU A 88 -20.26 20.00 -3.59
C LEU A 88 -21.45 20.28 -2.68
N THR A 89 -21.15 20.54 -1.42
CA THR A 89 -22.11 21.10 -0.47
C THR A 89 -22.53 22.52 -0.87
N ASP A 90 -23.60 23.04 -0.29
CA ASP A 90 -24.08 24.41 -0.51
C ASP A 90 -22.98 25.48 -0.21
N ASP A 91 -22.00 25.13 0.62
CA ASP A 91 -20.83 25.95 0.95
C ASP A 91 -19.68 25.82 -0.08
N GLY A 92 -19.86 25.07 -1.16
CA GLY A 92 -18.86 24.83 -2.20
C GLY A 92 -17.70 23.93 -1.77
N LYS A 93 -17.89 23.07 -0.78
CA LYS A 93 -16.90 22.11 -0.29
C LYS A 93 -17.26 20.69 -0.70
N LEU A 94 -16.25 19.83 -0.81
CA LEU A 94 -16.45 18.39 -1.05
C LEU A 94 -17.23 17.76 0.12
N ASP A 95 -18.28 16.99 -0.18
CA ASP A 95 -19.16 16.39 0.83
C ASP A 95 -18.61 15.06 1.37
N PHE A 96 -17.60 15.17 2.25
CA PHE A 96 -17.04 14.02 2.96
C PHE A 96 -17.99 13.40 3.98
N ALA A 97 -18.99 14.15 4.44
CA ALA A 97 -20.00 13.66 5.37
C ALA A 97 -20.94 12.66 4.67
N ALA A 98 -21.46 13.01 3.50
CA ALA A 98 -22.27 12.11 2.69
C ALA A 98 -21.46 10.88 2.23
N LEU A 99 -20.18 11.08 1.86
CA LEU A 99 -19.27 9.98 1.54
C LEU A 99 -19.13 9.00 2.72
N SER A 100 -18.85 9.50 3.93
CA SER A 100 -18.69 8.67 5.12
C SER A 100 -19.94 7.84 5.41
N LEU A 101 -21.14 8.43 5.35
CA LEU A 101 -22.39 7.71 5.55
C LEU A 101 -22.60 6.61 4.50
N PHE A 102 -22.29 6.90 3.25
CA PHE A 102 -22.42 5.93 2.18
C PHE A 102 -21.42 4.77 2.32
N LEU A 103 -20.18 5.04 2.72
CA LEU A 103 -19.15 4.02 2.96
C LEU A 103 -19.53 3.09 4.11
N GLN A 104 -20.21 3.60 5.14
CA GLN A 104 -20.76 2.78 6.24
C GLN A 104 -21.82 1.80 5.72
N ASP A 105 -22.75 2.27 4.92
CA ASP A 105 -23.79 1.43 4.30
C ASP A 105 -23.20 0.40 3.34
N LEU A 106 -22.21 0.82 2.53
CA LEU A 106 -21.47 -0.06 1.62
C LEU A 106 -20.73 -1.16 2.39
N LYS A 107 -20.08 -0.81 3.51
CA LYS A 107 -19.37 -1.78 4.37
C LYS A 107 -20.33 -2.82 4.95
N LEU A 108 -21.54 -2.39 5.38
CA LEU A 108 -22.59 -3.29 5.84
C LEU A 108 -23.05 -4.22 4.70
N THR A 109 -23.23 -3.68 3.50
CA THR A 109 -23.62 -4.46 2.32
C THR A 109 -22.58 -5.52 1.97
N PHE A 110 -21.28 -5.17 2.01
CA PHE A 110 -20.20 -6.13 1.80
C PHE A 110 -20.21 -7.23 2.87
N SER A 111 -20.39 -6.85 4.14
CA SER A 111 -20.47 -7.81 5.24
C SER A 111 -21.65 -8.79 5.06
N GLN A 112 -22.82 -8.31 4.65
CA GLN A 112 -23.99 -9.16 4.38
C GLN A 112 -23.76 -10.14 3.22
N LYS A 113 -22.96 -9.73 2.23
CA LYS A 113 -22.56 -10.57 1.10
C LYS A 113 -21.34 -11.45 1.39
N GLN A 114 -20.82 -11.44 2.62
CA GLN A 114 -19.62 -12.15 3.04
C GLN A 114 -18.37 -11.75 2.24
N ILE A 115 -18.32 -10.50 1.76
CA ILE A 115 -17.18 -9.91 1.08
C ILE A 115 -16.34 -9.16 2.11
N GLU A 116 -15.14 -9.67 2.41
CA GLU A 116 -14.18 -8.97 3.27
C GLU A 116 -13.37 -7.94 2.45
N LYS A 117 -13.91 -6.73 2.31
CA LYS A 117 -13.21 -5.62 1.64
C LYS A 117 -12.61 -4.69 2.69
N GLN A 118 -11.30 -4.47 2.63
CA GLN A 118 -10.56 -3.59 3.54
C GLN A 118 -9.71 -2.56 2.79
N ASP A 119 -9.58 -2.74 1.49
CA ASP A 119 -8.76 -1.90 0.63
C ASP A 119 -9.62 -0.90 -0.15
N ILE A 120 -9.07 0.30 -0.31
CA ILE A 120 -9.60 1.37 -1.15
C ILE A 120 -8.45 2.11 -1.82
N THR A 121 -8.63 2.49 -3.07
CA THR A 121 -7.67 3.31 -3.81
C THR A 121 -8.22 4.73 -3.93
N ILE A 122 -7.45 5.72 -3.48
CA ILE A 122 -7.78 7.13 -3.66
C ILE A 122 -7.03 7.64 -4.89
N LEU A 123 -7.78 8.08 -5.89
CA LEU A 123 -7.25 8.71 -7.11
C LEU A 123 -7.41 10.23 -6.99
N ALA A 124 -6.28 10.93 -6.98
CA ALA A 124 -6.24 12.37 -6.79
C ALA A 124 -5.48 13.06 -7.93
N PRO A 125 -5.85 14.31 -8.30
CA PRO A 125 -5.05 15.12 -9.21
C PRO A 125 -3.77 15.59 -8.51
N ASP A 126 -2.73 15.89 -9.29
CA ASP A 126 -1.43 16.32 -8.77
C ASP A 126 -1.49 17.64 -7.95
N GLU A 127 -2.45 18.48 -8.26
CA GLU A 127 -2.62 19.81 -7.63
C GLU A 127 -3.57 19.78 -6.42
N LEU A 128 -3.94 18.58 -5.93
CA LEU A 128 -4.85 18.48 -4.79
C LEU A 128 -4.22 19.03 -3.52
N ASP A 129 -4.97 19.87 -2.79
CA ASP A 129 -4.55 20.33 -1.48
C ASP A 129 -4.34 19.17 -0.50
N TYR A 130 -3.21 19.22 0.21
CA TYR A 130 -2.81 18.20 1.17
C TYR A 130 -3.87 17.96 2.26
N GLN A 131 -4.51 19.02 2.75
CA GLN A 131 -5.55 18.92 3.78
C GLN A 131 -6.78 18.15 3.28
N THR A 132 -7.14 18.36 2.03
CA THR A 132 -8.24 17.64 1.37
C THR A 132 -7.90 16.16 1.22
N LEU A 133 -6.66 15.82 0.83
CA LEU A 133 -6.21 14.44 0.75
C LEU A 133 -6.26 13.74 2.12
N VAL A 134 -5.75 14.39 3.17
CA VAL A 134 -5.77 13.85 4.53
C VAL A 134 -7.21 13.64 5.01
N THR A 135 -8.10 14.60 4.75
CA THR A 135 -9.52 14.48 5.10
C THR A 135 -10.19 13.31 4.38
N ALA A 136 -9.87 13.10 3.11
CA ALA A 136 -10.34 11.93 2.36
C ALA A 136 -9.85 10.62 2.97
N MET A 137 -8.54 10.54 3.29
CA MET A 137 -7.94 9.36 3.92
C MET A 137 -8.59 9.04 5.27
N ASP A 138 -8.81 10.03 6.12
CA ASP A 138 -9.45 9.86 7.42
C ASP A 138 -10.90 9.39 7.25
N THR A 139 -11.63 9.98 6.28
CA THR A 139 -13.03 9.63 6.00
C THR A 139 -13.20 8.20 5.52
N VAL A 140 -12.29 7.70 4.68
CA VAL A 140 -12.38 6.33 4.17
C VAL A 140 -11.85 5.30 5.16
N ARG A 141 -10.99 5.71 6.09
CA ARG A 141 -10.34 4.82 7.06
C ARG A 141 -11.28 4.38 8.18
N SER A 142 -11.99 5.33 8.79
CA SER A 142 -12.79 5.08 9.98
C SER A 142 -13.93 6.08 10.13
N PHE A 143 -14.88 5.76 10.98
CA PHE A 143 -15.95 6.67 11.40
C PHE A 143 -16.20 6.57 12.89
N LYS A 144 -16.82 7.59 13.46
CA LYS A 144 -17.21 7.61 14.88
C LYS A 144 -18.49 6.83 15.09
N ALA A 145 -18.38 5.67 15.72
CA ALA A 145 -19.52 4.84 16.12
C ALA A 145 -19.82 5.01 17.61
N VAL A 146 -21.08 4.92 17.99
CA VAL A 146 -21.49 4.91 19.41
C VAL A 146 -21.80 3.48 19.81
N VAL A 147 -20.96 2.90 20.66
CA VAL A 147 -21.13 1.55 21.18
C VAL A 147 -21.20 1.63 22.71
N ALA A 148 -22.30 1.13 23.30
CA ALA A 148 -22.51 1.12 24.74
C ALA A 148 -22.30 2.49 25.41
N ALA A 149 -22.82 3.56 24.78
CA ALA A 149 -22.69 4.96 25.21
C ALA A 149 -21.25 5.53 25.18
N GLN A 150 -20.30 4.88 24.52
CA GLN A 150 -18.96 5.36 24.25
C GLN A 150 -18.78 5.60 22.76
N VAL A 151 -18.08 6.70 22.42
CA VAL A 151 -17.70 6.99 21.02
C VAL A 151 -16.39 6.21 20.75
N VAL A 152 -16.44 5.32 19.77
CA VAL A 152 -15.29 4.53 19.33
C VAL A 152 -15.04 4.77 17.84
N ASP A 153 -13.80 4.64 17.42
CA ASP A 153 -13.46 4.66 16.01
C ASP A 153 -13.70 3.26 15.42
N ALA A 154 -14.66 3.17 14.51
CA ALA A 154 -14.95 1.95 13.78
C ALA A 154 -14.26 1.98 12.42
N GLU A 155 -13.55 0.92 12.08
CA GLU A 155 -12.79 0.83 10.83
C GLU A 155 -13.71 0.60 9.62
N LEU A 156 -13.45 1.32 8.53
CA LEU A 156 -14.09 1.12 7.23
C LEU A 156 -13.15 0.39 6.26
N PHE A 157 -12.26 1.14 5.62
CA PHE A 157 -11.30 0.64 4.65
C PHE A 157 -9.89 1.11 5.04
N PRO A 158 -9.23 0.43 6.00
CA PRO A 158 -7.95 0.89 6.54
C PRO A 158 -6.76 0.73 5.59
N GLN A 159 -6.87 -0.11 4.57
CA GLN A 159 -5.81 -0.33 3.59
C GLN A 159 -5.97 0.64 2.43
N ILE A 160 -5.34 1.82 2.55
CA ILE A 160 -5.46 2.90 1.58
C ILE A 160 -4.28 2.86 0.62
N SER A 161 -4.57 2.80 -0.68
CA SER A 161 -3.61 3.03 -1.76
C SER A 161 -3.84 4.39 -2.38
N LEU A 162 -2.76 5.07 -2.78
CA LEU A 162 -2.85 6.35 -3.48
C LEU A 162 -2.45 6.15 -4.93
N GLY A 163 -3.22 6.74 -5.83
CA GLY A 163 -2.97 6.77 -7.25
C GLY A 163 -3.23 8.16 -7.83
N GLN A 164 -2.82 8.33 -9.06
CA GLN A 164 -3.03 9.55 -9.81
C GLN A 164 -4.34 9.47 -10.58
N LEU A 165 -5.13 10.53 -10.54
CA LEU A 165 -6.35 10.59 -11.35
C LEU A 165 -5.93 10.61 -12.83
N PRO A 166 -6.44 9.69 -13.68
CA PRO A 166 -6.14 9.74 -15.09
C PRO A 166 -6.59 11.08 -15.65
N GLN A 167 -5.68 11.82 -16.29
CA GLN A 167 -6.03 13.04 -16.98
C GLN A 167 -7.04 12.67 -18.07
N GLN A 168 -8.28 13.11 -17.90
CA GLN A 168 -9.22 13.08 -19.02
C GLN A 168 -8.62 14.01 -20.10
N GLU A 169 -8.07 13.42 -21.16
CA GLU A 169 -7.83 14.18 -22.37
C GLU A 169 -9.18 14.84 -22.72
N ALA A 170 -9.21 16.16 -22.60
CA ALA A 170 -10.35 16.95 -23.05
C ALA A 170 -10.54 16.62 -24.53
N GLY A 171 -11.49 15.74 -24.78
CA GLY A 171 -11.86 15.36 -26.14
C GLY A 171 -12.24 16.59 -26.93
N GLN A 172 -11.47 16.83 -27.98
CA GLN A 172 -11.81 17.79 -29.05
C GLN A 172 -13.10 17.36 -29.74
#